data_56f322891d4c530aa550566cab56e49d
#
_entry.id   56f322891d4c530aa550566cab56e49d
#
_cell.length_a   1.000
_cell.length_b   1.000
_cell.length_c   1.000
_cell.angle_alpha   90.00
_cell.angle_beta   90.00
_cell.angle_gamma   90.00
#
_symmetry.space_group_name_H-M   'P 1'
#
loop_
_entity.id
_entity.type
_entity.pdbx_description
1 polymer ?
#
loop_
_entity_poly.entity_id
_entity_poly.type
_entity_poly.pdbx_seq_one_letter_code
_entity_poly.pdbx_strand_id
1 'polypeptide(L)'
;MSDSKHVTYEDAGVDTAEGGRAVDAIKQMVKDTNRPEVIGGIGGFGGLFSAAALKDMEDPILISGTDGVGTKLVLAQIMDRHETVGQDLVAMCVNDILASGAEPLFFLDYVAIGHIEAEHMAKIIKGVADGCKLAGCALVGGEMAEPPGVMAPAH
;
A
#
# COMPACT_ATOMS: atom_id res chain seq x y z
N MET A 1 -9.77 21.37 -39.74
CA MET A 1 -9.05 21.37 -38.44
C MET A 1 -9.82 20.43 -37.55
N SER A 2 -9.28 19.28 -37.27
CA SER A 2 -9.89 18.27 -36.36
C SER A 2 -9.79 18.82 -34.96
N ASP A 3 -10.93 19.14 -34.34
CA ASP A 3 -11.03 19.46 -32.92
C ASP A 3 -10.58 18.22 -32.13
N SER A 4 -9.34 18.19 -31.72
CA SER A 4 -8.83 17.12 -30.85
C SER A 4 -9.49 17.30 -29.48
N LYS A 5 -10.55 16.52 -29.21
CA LYS A 5 -11.19 16.47 -27.90
C LYS A 5 -10.11 16.13 -26.86
N HIS A 6 -9.86 17.03 -25.96
CA HIS A 6 -8.91 16.83 -24.87
C HIS A 6 -9.52 15.78 -23.94
N VAL A 7 -8.98 14.58 -23.94
CA VAL A 7 -9.44 13.49 -23.05
C VAL A 7 -8.85 13.73 -21.67
N THR A 8 -9.68 13.75 -20.65
CA THR A 8 -9.28 13.91 -19.24
C THR A 8 -9.24 12.55 -18.53
N TYR A 9 -8.65 12.49 -17.34
CA TYR A 9 -8.72 11.31 -16.48
C TYR A 9 -10.16 10.98 -16.09
N GLU A 10 -11.00 12.01 -15.86
CA GLU A 10 -12.42 11.86 -15.54
C GLU A 10 -13.18 11.23 -16.71
N ASP A 11 -12.89 11.63 -17.96
CA ASP A 11 -13.46 10.99 -19.16
C ASP A 11 -13.07 9.51 -19.27
N ALA A 12 -11.95 9.12 -18.69
CA ALA A 12 -11.47 7.73 -18.62
C ALA A 12 -12.03 6.96 -17.42
N GLY A 13 -12.81 7.60 -16.53
CA GLY A 13 -13.42 6.98 -15.35
C GLY A 13 -12.53 6.99 -14.10
N VAL A 14 -11.51 7.88 -14.03
CA VAL A 14 -10.60 8.00 -12.90
C VAL A 14 -10.81 9.34 -12.18
N ASP A 15 -11.21 9.30 -10.89
CA ASP A 15 -11.34 10.48 -10.04
C ASP A 15 -10.05 10.80 -9.30
N THR A 16 -9.24 11.69 -9.86
CA THR A 16 -7.98 12.11 -9.27
C THR A 16 -8.15 12.92 -7.98
N ALA A 17 -9.29 13.59 -7.79
CA ALA A 17 -9.57 14.35 -6.57
C ALA A 17 -9.90 13.41 -5.40
N GLU A 18 -10.66 12.34 -5.66
CA GLU A 18 -10.93 11.30 -4.66
C GLU A 18 -9.65 10.55 -4.28
N GLY A 19 -8.79 10.24 -5.25
CA GLY A 19 -7.45 9.70 -4.99
C GLY A 19 -6.64 10.58 -4.05
N GLY A 20 -6.68 11.90 -4.26
CA GLY A 20 -6.05 12.88 -3.36
C GLY A 20 -6.61 12.83 -1.93
N ARG A 21 -7.95 12.76 -1.78
CA ARG A 21 -8.60 12.63 -0.47
C ARG A 21 -8.23 11.32 0.21
N ALA A 22 -8.17 10.20 -0.52
CA ALA A 22 -7.74 8.92 0.00
C ALA A 22 -6.31 8.98 0.57
N VAL A 23 -5.37 9.59 -0.17
CA VAL A 23 -3.99 9.81 0.33
C VAL A 23 -3.98 10.66 1.59
N ASP A 24 -4.75 11.75 1.65
CA ASP A 24 -4.82 12.61 2.84
C ASP A 24 -5.37 11.87 4.06
N ALA A 25 -6.37 11.01 3.87
CA ALA A 25 -6.99 10.23 4.93
C ALA A 25 -6.02 9.22 5.58
N ILE A 26 -5.03 8.72 4.85
CA ILE A 26 -4.09 7.70 5.34
C ILE A 26 -2.77 8.27 5.87
N LYS A 27 -2.44 9.53 5.59
CA LYS A 27 -1.13 10.14 5.93
C LYS A 27 -0.69 9.89 7.37
N GLN A 28 -1.59 10.08 8.34
CA GLN A 28 -1.22 9.91 9.74
C GLN A 28 -1.00 8.43 10.09
N MET A 29 -1.84 7.53 9.56
CA MET A 29 -1.70 6.09 9.80
C MET A 29 -0.37 5.55 9.28
N VAL A 30 0.04 5.99 8.08
CA VAL A 30 1.32 5.65 7.48
C VAL A 30 2.47 6.22 8.31
N LYS A 31 2.39 7.49 8.71
CA LYS A 31 3.40 8.13 9.57
C LYS A 31 3.59 7.41 10.91
N ASP A 32 2.52 6.87 11.47
CA ASP A 32 2.57 6.14 12.74
C ASP A 32 3.32 4.80 12.66
N THR A 33 3.63 4.32 11.46
CA THR A 33 4.48 3.14 11.22
C THR A 33 5.96 3.48 11.12
N ASN A 34 6.33 4.77 11.08
CA ASN A 34 7.68 5.20 10.79
C ASN A 34 8.70 4.66 11.80
N ARG A 35 9.80 4.18 11.25
CA ARG A 35 11.04 3.86 11.97
C ARG A 35 12.00 5.06 11.84
N PRO A 36 13.06 5.15 12.68
CA PRO A 36 14.06 6.21 12.58
C PRO A 36 14.76 6.32 11.23
N GLU A 37 14.81 5.21 10.49
CA GLU A 37 15.44 5.11 9.17
C GLU A 37 14.59 5.71 8.04
N VAL A 38 13.30 5.98 8.25
CA VAL A 38 12.42 6.54 7.23
C VAL A 38 12.80 7.99 6.94
N ILE A 39 13.00 8.32 5.68
CA ILE A 39 13.35 9.67 5.21
C ILE A 39 12.17 10.26 4.45
N GLY A 40 11.68 11.43 4.88
CA GLY A 40 10.56 12.10 4.22
C GLY A 40 9.19 11.59 4.66
N GLY A 41 8.22 11.60 3.74
CA GLY A 41 6.82 11.19 3.97
C GLY A 41 6.19 10.66 2.69
N ILE A 42 4.92 10.23 2.78
CA ILE A 42 4.15 9.78 1.62
C ILE A 42 3.83 10.93 0.67
N GLY A 43 3.69 10.61 -0.62
CA GLY A 43 3.36 11.55 -1.69
C GLY A 43 4.51 11.82 -2.66
N GLY A 44 5.67 11.18 -2.47
CA GLY A 44 6.75 11.13 -3.45
C GLY A 44 6.61 9.92 -4.38
N PHE A 45 7.46 9.85 -5.42
CA PHE A 45 7.49 8.73 -6.38
C PHE A 45 8.13 7.45 -5.81
N GLY A 46 8.65 7.48 -4.59
CA GLY A 46 9.24 6.31 -3.93
C GLY A 46 9.42 6.52 -2.44
N GLY A 47 9.43 5.44 -1.70
CA GLY A 47 9.76 5.42 -0.28
C GLY A 47 11.28 5.51 -0.07
N LEU A 48 11.72 6.37 0.84
CA LEU A 48 13.13 6.52 1.18
C LEU A 48 13.40 5.90 2.55
N PHE A 49 14.39 5.02 2.61
CA PHE A 49 14.80 4.35 3.84
C PHE A 49 16.32 4.39 3.96
N SER A 50 16.84 4.85 5.10
CA SER A 50 18.27 4.97 5.32
C SER A 50 18.92 3.60 5.53
N ALA A 51 19.91 3.29 4.73
CA ALA A 51 20.75 2.10 4.89
C ALA A 51 21.93 2.31 5.84
N ALA A 52 21.96 3.42 6.60
CA ALA A 52 23.09 3.76 7.46
C ALA A 52 23.39 2.70 8.54
N ALA A 53 22.36 1.98 9.01
CA ALA A 53 22.53 0.87 9.96
C ALA A 53 23.29 -0.33 9.39
N LEU A 54 23.35 -0.45 8.05
CA LEU A 54 24.02 -1.57 7.37
C LEU A 54 25.51 -1.31 7.07
N LYS A 55 25.98 -0.06 7.26
CA LYS A 55 27.33 0.37 6.84
C LYS A 55 28.49 -0.40 7.50
N ASP A 56 28.27 -0.93 8.70
CA ASP A 56 29.29 -1.64 9.47
C ASP A 56 29.20 -3.17 9.28
N MET A 57 28.31 -3.64 8.40
CA MET A 57 28.21 -5.05 8.00
C MET A 57 29.23 -5.36 6.90
N GLU A 58 29.87 -6.54 6.98
CA GLU A 58 30.87 -6.96 5.99
C GLU A 58 30.23 -7.25 4.62
N ASP A 59 29.07 -7.92 4.61
CA ASP A 59 28.32 -8.28 3.39
C ASP A 59 26.80 -8.21 3.67
N PRO A 60 26.20 -7.02 3.64
CA PRO A 60 24.78 -6.87 3.91
C PRO A 60 23.94 -7.39 2.75
N ILE A 61 23.03 -8.32 3.03
CA ILE A 61 22.08 -8.88 2.06
C ILE A 61 20.69 -8.31 2.31
N LEU A 62 20.07 -7.77 1.27
CA LEU A 62 18.67 -7.34 1.27
C LEU A 62 17.80 -8.42 0.64
N ILE A 63 16.73 -8.81 1.35
CA ILE A 63 15.72 -9.74 0.86
C ILE A 63 14.44 -8.94 0.59
N SER A 64 13.84 -9.14 -0.57
CA SER A 64 12.54 -8.58 -0.91
C SER A 64 11.54 -9.71 -1.18
N GLY A 65 10.32 -9.55 -0.72
CA GLY A 65 9.21 -10.46 -0.98
C GLY A 65 7.97 -9.69 -1.40
N THR A 66 7.08 -10.35 -2.11
CA THR A 66 5.76 -9.81 -2.48
C THR A 66 4.75 -10.94 -2.48
N ASP A 67 3.59 -10.68 -1.91
CA ASP A 67 2.48 -11.63 -1.87
C ASP A 67 1.15 -10.88 -1.83
N GLY A 68 0.05 -11.60 -1.99
CA GLY A 68 -1.30 -11.09 -1.88
C GLY A 68 -2.10 -11.81 -0.80
N VAL A 69 -3.26 -11.26 -0.43
CA VAL A 69 -4.14 -11.85 0.60
C VAL A 69 -4.86 -13.11 0.13
N GLY A 70 -4.83 -13.41 -1.17
CA GLY A 70 -5.50 -14.57 -1.73
C GLY A 70 -7.04 -14.48 -1.61
N THR A 71 -7.69 -15.63 -1.47
CA THR A 71 -9.16 -15.75 -1.42
C THR A 71 -9.81 -15.14 -0.18
N LYS A 72 -9.04 -14.77 0.85
CA LYS A 72 -9.54 -14.02 2.03
C LYS A 72 -10.18 -12.68 1.63
N LEU A 73 -9.72 -12.09 0.53
CA LEU A 73 -10.30 -10.86 -0.01
C LEU A 73 -11.79 -11.04 -0.34
N VAL A 74 -12.19 -12.17 -0.89
CA VAL A 74 -13.60 -12.49 -1.20
C VAL A 74 -14.46 -12.49 0.08
N LEU A 75 -13.92 -13.00 1.19
CA LEU A 75 -14.63 -12.96 2.47
C LEU A 75 -14.77 -11.54 2.99
N ALA A 76 -13.72 -10.72 2.88
CA ALA A 76 -13.77 -9.31 3.26
C ALA A 76 -14.84 -8.54 2.47
N GLN A 77 -14.94 -8.81 1.16
CA GLN A 77 -15.96 -8.23 0.27
C GLN A 77 -17.38 -8.68 0.63
N ILE A 78 -17.62 -9.98 0.83
CA ILE A 78 -18.93 -10.53 1.20
C ILE A 78 -19.42 -9.98 2.54
N MET A 79 -18.50 -9.77 3.49
CA MET A 79 -18.80 -9.30 4.83
C MET A 79 -18.78 -7.77 4.95
N ASP A 80 -18.37 -7.06 3.93
CA ASP A 80 -18.08 -5.61 3.94
C ASP A 80 -17.17 -5.23 5.14
N ARG A 81 -16.10 -6.05 5.33
CA ARG A 81 -15.15 -5.87 6.43
C ARG A 81 -13.73 -5.89 5.90
N HIS A 82 -13.16 -4.70 5.70
CA HIS A 82 -11.88 -4.50 5.04
C HIS A 82 -10.74 -4.09 6.00
N GLU A 83 -11.08 -3.73 7.23
CA GLU A 83 -10.12 -3.20 8.21
C GLU A 83 -9.10 -4.22 8.74
N THR A 84 -9.32 -5.51 8.54
CA THR A 84 -8.40 -6.57 9.01
C THR A 84 -7.61 -7.24 7.89
N VAL A 85 -8.11 -7.22 6.65
CA VAL A 85 -7.47 -7.90 5.53
C VAL A 85 -6.06 -7.36 5.22
N GLY A 86 -5.81 -6.09 5.53
CA GLY A 86 -4.48 -5.49 5.40
C GLY A 86 -3.44 -6.09 6.35
N GLN A 87 -3.85 -6.54 7.55
CA GLN A 87 -2.94 -7.25 8.46
C GLN A 87 -2.53 -8.59 7.87
N ASP A 88 -3.47 -9.31 7.26
CA ASP A 88 -3.18 -10.57 6.55
C ASP A 88 -2.20 -10.34 5.40
N LEU A 89 -2.37 -9.25 4.63
CA LEU A 89 -1.45 -8.89 3.55
C LEU A 89 -0.03 -8.73 4.07
N VAL A 90 0.15 -7.94 5.12
CA VAL A 90 1.47 -7.72 5.71
C VAL A 90 2.04 -9.04 6.24
N ALA A 91 1.22 -9.85 6.91
CA ALA A 91 1.66 -11.14 7.44
C ALA A 91 2.14 -12.10 6.35
N MET A 92 1.45 -12.16 5.20
CA MET A 92 1.87 -13.01 4.06
C MET A 92 3.27 -12.63 3.59
N CYS A 93 3.53 -11.34 3.34
CA CYS A 93 4.84 -10.87 2.88
C CYS A 93 5.93 -11.00 3.97
N VAL A 94 5.61 -10.62 5.21
CA VAL A 94 6.58 -10.62 6.33
C VAL A 94 7.00 -12.02 6.73
N ASN A 95 6.10 -13.00 6.69
CA ASN A 95 6.43 -14.38 7.02
C ASN A 95 7.48 -14.97 6.08
N ASP A 96 7.46 -14.63 4.80
CA ASP A 96 8.46 -15.08 3.84
C ASP A 96 9.84 -14.46 4.13
N ILE A 97 9.88 -13.19 4.52
CA ILE A 97 11.10 -12.51 4.93
C ILE A 97 11.66 -13.16 6.21
N LEU A 98 10.81 -13.41 7.21
CA LEU A 98 11.22 -14.06 8.46
C LEU A 98 11.68 -15.51 8.24
N ALA A 99 11.01 -16.27 7.37
CA ALA A 99 11.42 -17.63 7.01
C ALA A 99 12.81 -17.68 6.37
N SER A 100 13.21 -16.59 5.73
CA SER A 100 14.55 -16.42 5.16
C SER A 100 15.58 -15.93 6.19
N GLY A 101 15.19 -15.69 7.44
CA GLY A 101 16.07 -15.23 8.52
C GLY A 101 16.35 -13.74 8.52
N ALA A 102 15.57 -12.93 7.78
CA ALA A 102 15.76 -11.49 7.68
C ALA A 102 14.78 -10.70 8.56
N GLU A 103 15.17 -9.47 8.93
CA GLU A 103 14.33 -8.52 9.64
C GLU A 103 13.47 -7.73 8.63
N PRO A 104 12.15 -7.60 8.85
CA PRO A 104 11.31 -6.71 8.06
C PRO A 104 11.70 -5.25 8.32
N LEU A 105 12.11 -4.52 7.29
CA LEU A 105 12.55 -3.13 7.43
C LEU A 105 11.46 -2.14 7.01
N PHE A 106 10.91 -2.33 5.81
CA PHE A 106 9.87 -1.48 5.26
C PHE A 106 8.91 -2.28 4.38
N PHE A 107 7.77 -1.71 4.11
CA PHE A 107 6.69 -2.27 3.32
C PHE A 107 6.24 -1.28 2.25
N LEU A 108 5.86 -1.81 1.10
CA LEU A 108 5.19 -1.10 0.02
C LEU A 108 3.93 -1.87 -0.33
N ASP A 109 2.80 -1.18 -0.42
CA ASP A 109 1.53 -1.80 -0.78
C ASP A 109 1.11 -1.44 -2.21
N TYR A 110 0.26 -2.28 -2.78
CA TYR A 110 -0.42 -2.00 -4.05
C TYR A 110 -1.90 -2.41 -3.91
N VAL A 111 -2.78 -1.44 -4.06
CA VAL A 111 -4.23 -1.67 -4.02
C VAL A 111 -4.85 -1.35 -5.37
N ALA A 112 -5.37 -2.38 -6.05
CA ALA A 112 -6.19 -2.21 -7.25
C ALA A 112 -7.66 -2.33 -6.86
N ILE A 113 -8.47 -1.35 -7.22
CA ILE A 113 -9.90 -1.28 -6.86
C ILE A 113 -10.71 -0.73 -8.03
N GLY A 114 -11.96 -1.17 -8.17
CA GLY A 114 -12.82 -0.76 -9.27
C GLY A 114 -13.22 0.71 -9.23
N HIS A 115 -13.36 1.25 -8.02
CA HIS A 115 -13.63 2.68 -7.76
C HIS A 115 -13.03 3.09 -6.43
N ILE A 116 -12.27 4.19 -6.42
CA ILE A 116 -11.63 4.71 -5.23
C ILE A 116 -12.65 5.51 -4.42
N GLU A 117 -12.85 5.08 -3.17
CA GLU A 117 -13.57 5.81 -2.14
C GLU A 117 -12.63 6.03 -0.95
N ALA A 118 -12.41 7.28 -0.54
CA ALA A 118 -11.42 7.62 0.48
C ALA A 118 -11.65 6.90 1.82
N GLU A 119 -12.91 6.75 2.25
CA GLU A 119 -13.23 6.05 3.49
C GLU A 119 -12.96 4.55 3.40
N HIS A 120 -13.23 3.93 2.25
CA HIS A 120 -12.96 2.52 2.02
C HIS A 120 -11.45 2.26 1.99
N MET A 121 -10.71 3.07 1.25
CA MET A 121 -9.24 3.00 1.21
C MET A 121 -8.63 3.18 2.60
N ALA A 122 -9.14 4.12 3.40
CA ALA A 122 -8.65 4.32 4.76
C ALA A 122 -8.82 3.08 5.65
N LYS A 123 -9.90 2.29 5.51
CA LYS A 123 -10.10 1.02 6.22
C LYS A 123 -9.05 -0.03 5.81
N ILE A 124 -8.81 -0.18 4.51
CA ILE A 124 -7.83 -1.14 3.98
C ILE A 124 -6.43 -0.78 4.47
N ILE A 125 -6.01 0.47 4.26
CA ILE A 125 -4.66 0.93 4.64
C ILE A 125 -4.47 0.97 6.15
N LYS A 126 -5.54 1.19 6.93
CA LYS A 126 -5.47 1.02 8.39
C LYS A 126 -5.03 -0.40 8.76
N GLY A 127 -5.59 -1.42 8.14
CA GLY A 127 -5.18 -2.80 8.35
C GLY A 127 -3.71 -3.04 7.99
N VAL A 128 -3.25 -2.49 6.86
CA VAL A 128 -1.84 -2.56 6.43
C VAL A 128 -0.93 -1.87 7.46
N ALA A 129 -1.27 -0.66 7.88
CA ALA A 129 -0.48 0.10 8.86
C ALA A 129 -0.42 -0.63 10.22
N ASP A 130 -1.53 -1.20 10.67
CA ASP A 130 -1.57 -1.98 11.91
C ASP A 130 -0.71 -3.25 11.79
N GLY A 131 -0.75 -3.94 10.64
CA GLY A 131 0.14 -5.07 10.35
C GLY A 131 1.61 -4.68 10.34
N CYS A 132 1.97 -3.56 9.72
CA CYS A 132 3.34 -3.03 9.72
C CYS A 132 3.84 -2.72 11.13
N LYS A 133 2.99 -2.11 11.99
CA LYS A 133 3.33 -1.87 13.41
C LYS A 133 3.60 -3.16 14.16
N LEU A 134 2.76 -4.19 13.96
CA LEU A 134 2.94 -5.50 14.57
C LEU A 134 4.23 -6.18 14.11
N ALA A 135 4.58 -6.04 12.84
CA ALA A 135 5.80 -6.59 12.26
C ALA A 135 7.07 -5.76 12.56
N GLY A 136 6.91 -4.53 13.08
CA GLY A 136 8.02 -3.62 13.34
C GLY A 136 8.64 -3.02 12.08
N CYS A 137 7.93 -3.01 10.94
CA CYS A 137 8.37 -2.40 9.69
C CYS A 137 7.62 -1.11 9.38
N ALA A 138 8.20 -0.24 8.57
CA ALA A 138 7.59 1.01 8.17
C ALA A 138 6.85 0.89 6.84
N LEU A 139 5.62 1.38 6.75
CA LEU A 139 4.94 1.57 5.48
C LEU A 139 5.47 2.86 4.82
N VAL A 140 6.34 2.73 3.83
CA VAL A 140 7.09 3.87 3.28
C VAL A 140 6.51 4.41 1.98
N GLY A 141 5.51 3.74 1.42
CA GLY A 141 4.82 4.13 0.19
C GLY A 141 3.96 3.01 -0.35
N GLY A 142 3.35 3.25 -1.47
CA GLY A 142 2.48 2.30 -2.15
C GLY A 142 1.82 2.93 -3.36
N GLU A 143 0.85 2.22 -3.93
CA GLU A 143 0.08 2.67 -5.08
C GLU A 143 -1.40 2.31 -4.91
N MET A 144 -2.27 3.25 -5.24
CA MET A 144 -3.70 3.02 -5.39
C MET A 144 -4.08 3.14 -6.86
N ALA A 145 -4.51 2.04 -7.46
CA ALA A 145 -4.87 1.99 -8.86
C ALA A 145 -6.38 1.79 -9.04
N GLU A 146 -6.95 2.58 -9.93
CA GLU A 146 -8.34 2.47 -10.38
C GLU A 146 -8.32 2.07 -11.87
N PRO A 147 -8.27 0.74 -12.20
CA PRO A 147 -8.25 0.27 -13.58
C PRO A 147 -9.68 0.11 -14.14
N PRO A 148 -10.23 1.15 -14.82
CA PRO A 148 -11.60 1.11 -15.34
C PRO A 148 -11.79 -0.05 -16.32
N GLY A 149 -12.87 -0.82 -16.15
CA GLY A 149 -13.22 -1.93 -17.03
C GLY A 149 -12.39 -3.20 -16.86
N VAL A 150 -11.43 -3.24 -15.95
CA VAL A 150 -10.62 -4.43 -15.62
C VAL A 150 -11.19 -5.18 -14.42
N MET A 151 -11.69 -4.45 -13.44
CA MET A 151 -12.32 -5.02 -12.25
C MET A 151 -13.81 -5.33 -12.49
N ALA A 152 -14.33 -6.32 -11.78
CA ALA A 152 -15.76 -6.61 -11.82
C ALA A 152 -16.56 -5.45 -11.19
N PRO A 153 -17.76 -5.10 -11.72
CA PRO A 153 -18.50 -3.91 -11.27
C PRO A 153 -18.96 -3.92 -9.82
N ALA A 154 -18.87 -5.03 -9.12
CA ALA A 154 -19.37 -5.20 -7.75
C ALA A 154 -18.26 -5.32 -6.69
N HIS A 155 -17.03 -5.01 -7.06
CA HIS A 155 -15.91 -5.28 -6.16
C HIS A 155 -14.86 -4.18 -6.21
#